data_3a0c116417a0d7bfd4591d95045bc0e3
#
_entry.id   3a0c116417a0d7bfd4591d95045bc0e3
#
_cell.length_a   1.000
_cell.length_b   1.000
_cell.length_c   1.000
_cell.angle_alpha   90.00
_cell.angle_beta   90.00
_cell.angle_gamma   90.00
#
_symmetry.space_group_name_H-M   'P 1'
#
loop_
_entity.id
_entity.type
_entity.pdbx_description
1 polymer ?
#
loop_
_entity_poly.entity_id
_entity_poly.type
_entity_poly.pdbx_seq_one_letter_code
_entity_poly.pdbx_strand_id
1 'polypeptide(L)'
;MKPFLWLLEQVGYNEYQLKVAIYKMKKALIILFVLASTIAACTSESTFTPKPKGYFRIKFPKKEYRVYDAGCSFTFEYPVYANLVVDNEKNAQPCWLNMQFPQFNGNLHLTYHGVFSEKDYNNMTEAARTLAMKHTIRANAIDQKLINYPDKKVYGIYYAIEGNTASSVQFFLTDSAKHYFRGALYFNERPQYDSIQPVVKFIKKDIDKMIETFKWKN
;
A
#
# COMPACT_ATOMS: atom_id res chain seq x y z
N MET A 1 42.70 -55.74 -11.37
CA MET A 1 42.63 -55.45 -12.81
C MET A 1 43.01 -56.67 -13.71
N LYS A 2 43.77 -57.66 -13.25
CA LYS A 2 44.16 -58.86 -14.05
C LYS A 2 42.99 -59.83 -14.37
N PRO A 3 42.00 -60.13 -13.56
CA PRO A 3 40.96 -61.12 -13.82
C PRO A 3 40.01 -60.71 -14.97
N PHE A 4 39.79 -59.41 -15.18
CA PHE A 4 38.89 -58.93 -16.24
C PHE A 4 39.49 -58.98 -17.63
N LEU A 5 40.80 -58.84 -17.77
CA LEU A 5 41.55 -58.99 -19.02
C LEU A 5 41.55 -60.45 -19.52
N TRP A 6 41.67 -61.46 -18.62
CA TRP A 6 41.64 -62.89 -18.96
C TRP A 6 40.28 -63.34 -19.54
N LEU A 7 39.15 -62.75 -18.99
CA LEU A 7 37.80 -63.03 -19.52
C LEU A 7 37.58 -62.49 -20.94
N LEU A 8 38.21 -61.38 -21.31
CA LEU A 8 38.10 -60.79 -22.64
C LEU A 8 38.95 -61.50 -23.68
N GLU A 9 40.04 -62.12 -23.26
CA GLU A 9 40.92 -62.98 -24.13
C GLU A 9 40.23 -64.30 -24.57
N GLN A 10 39.38 -64.84 -23.71
CA GLN A 10 38.56 -66.03 -23.99
C GLN A 10 37.44 -65.78 -25.02
N VAL A 11 37.03 -64.56 -25.26
CA VAL A 11 35.97 -64.17 -26.17
C VAL A 11 36.50 -63.78 -27.56
N GLY A 12 37.83 -63.98 -27.86
CA GLY A 12 38.41 -63.71 -29.17
C GLY A 12 38.50 -62.23 -29.57
N TYR A 13 38.52 -61.33 -28.61
CA TYR A 13 38.69 -59.91 -28.90
C TYR A 13 40.14 -59.58 -29.27
N ASN A 14 40.34 -59.11 -30.52
CA ASN A 14 41.64 -58.64 -30.99
C ASN A 14 42.11 -57.44 -30.10
N GLU A 15 43.39 -57.33 -29.78
CA GLU A 15 44.00 -56.24 -28.95
C GLU A 15 43.62 -54.86 -29.42
N TYR A 16 43.39 -54.68 -30.69
CA TYR A 16 42.88 -53.42 -31.26
C TYR A 16 41.43 -53.08 -30.78
N GLN A 17 40.54 -54.06 -30.81
CA GLN A 17 39.13 -53.87 -30.35
C GLN A 17 39.07 -53.57 -28.88
N LEU A 18 39.95 -54.15 -28.06
CA LEU A 18 40.03 -53.88 -26.63
C LEU A 18 40.48 -52.43 -26.34
N LYS A 19 41.49 -51.95 -27.09
CA LYS A 19 41.95 -50.54 -26.94
C LYS A 19 40.88 -49.56 -27.38
N VAL A 20 40.12 -49.83 -28.42
CA VAL A 20 38.99 -48.99 -28.87
C VAL A 20 37.85 -48.99 -27.84
N ALA A 21 37.52 -50.13 -27.26
CA ALA A 21 36.50 -50.24 -26.22
C ALA A 21 36.90 -49.47 -24.97
N ILE A 22 38.13 -49.58 -24.50
CA ILE A 22 38.68 -48.84 -23.37
C ILE A 22 38.64 -47.31 -23.65
N TYR A 23 38.98 -46.87 -24.82
CA TYR A 23 38.95 -45.47 -25.23
C TYR A 23 37.53 -44.94 -25.23
N LYS A 24 36.55 -45.68 -25.80
CA LYS A 24 35.11 -45.30 -25.78
C LYS A 24 34.57 -45.21 -24.35
N MET A 25 34.91 -46.17 -23.48
CA MET A 25 34.52 -46.15 -22.07
C MET A 25 35.09 -44.92 -21.34
N LYS A 26 36.38 -44.60 -21.51
CA LYS A 26 37.00 -43.41 -20.95
C LYS A 26 36.31 -42.13 -21.40
N LYS A 27 35.99 -42.03 -22.69
CA LYS A 27 35.28 -40.88 -23.25
C LYS A 27 33.85 -40.74 -22.70
N ALA A 28 33.14 -41.87 -22.57
CA ALA A 28 31.81 -41.90 -21.97
C ALA A 28 31.83 -41.47 -20.48
N LEU A 29 32.82 -41.91 -19.70
CA LEU A 29 33.03 -41.53 -18.31
C LEU A 29 33.32 -40.04 -18.14
N ILE A 30 34.13 -39.47 -19.04
CA ILE A 30 34.42 -38.01 -19.02
C ILE A 30 33.15 -37.22 -19.35
N ILE A 31 32.37 -37.65 -20.36
CA ILE A 31 31.10 -37.00 -20.71
C ILE A 31 30.10 -37.07 -19.53
N LEU A 32 30.01 -38.24 -18.88
CA LEU A 32 29.14 -38.43 -17.72
C LEU A 32 29.55 -37.52 -16.55
N PHE A 33 30.88 -37.39 -16.32
CA PHE A 33 31.41 -36.52 -15.23
C PHE A 33 31.14 -35.03 -15.53
N VAL A 34 31.29 -34.59 -16.78
CA VAL A 34 30.95 -33.22 -17.20
C VAL A 34 29.45 -32.97 -17.06
N LEU A 35 28.60 -33.94 -17.43
CA LEU A 35 27.16 -33.82 -17.31
C LEU A 35 26.73 -33.74 -15.83
N ALA A 36 27.33 -34.55 -14.96
CA ALA A 36 27.08 -34.52 -13.51
C ALA A 36 27.52 -33.21 -12.86
N SER A 37 28.65 -32.62 -13.29
CA SER A 37 29.13 -31.35 -12.78
C SER A 37 28.26 -30.16 -13.22
N THR A 38 27.63 -30.19 -14.40
CA THR A 38 26.69 -29.13 -14.85
C THR A 38 25.39 -29.19 -14.08
N ILE A 39 24.89 -30.36 -13.69
CA ILE A 39 23.67 -30.49 -12.88
C ILE A 39 23.91 -30.00 -11.45
N ALA A 40 25.07 -30.20 -10.85
CA ALA A 40 25.41 -29.72 -9.52
C ALA A 40 25.57 -28.20 -9.42
N ALA A 41 25.86 -27.51 -10.52
CA ALA A 41 26.03 -26.06 -10.56
C ALA A 41 24.68 -25.27 -10.47
N CYS A 42 23.55 -25.93 -10.75
CA CYS A 42 22.23 -25.28 -10.76
C CYS A 42 21.49 -25.28 -9.39
N THR A 43 22.07 -25.78 -8.30
CA THR A 43 21.38 -25.91 -7.00
C THR A 43 21.69 -24.82 -5.98
N SER A 44 22.40 -23.76 -6.34
CA SER A 44 22.49 -22.59 -5.47
C SER A 44 21.24 -21.72 -5.64
N GLU A 45 20.10 -22.13 -5.10
CA GLU A 45 19.04 -21.19 -4.74
C GLU A 45 19.63 -20.26 -3.68
N SER A 46 20.17 -19.13 -4.13
CA SER A 46 20.34 -18.00 -3.23
C SER A 46 18.92 -17.55 -2.88
N THR A 47 18.38 -18.05 -1.77
CA THR A 47 17.19 -17.49 -1.15
C THR A 47 17.52 -16.05 -0.76
N PHE A 48 17.39 -15.16 -1.75
CA PHE A 48 17.51 -13.73 -1.51
C PHE A 48 16.28 -13.32 -0.72
N THR A 49 16.37 -13.41 0.60
CA THR A 49 15.37 -12.83 1.47
C THR A 49 15.57 -11.32 1.45
N PRO A 50 14.64 -10.53 0.87
CA PRO A 50 14.76 -9.09 0.88
C PRO A 50 14.90 -8.62 2.31
N LYS A 51 15.96 -7.86 2.61
CA LYS A 51 16.11 -7.26 3.95
C LYS A 51 14.90 -6.38 4.21
N PRO A 52 14.29 -6.43 5.42
CA PRO A 52 13.19 -5.55 5.76
C PRO A 52 13.66 -4.08 5.59
N LYS A 53 12.81 -3.27 4.94
CA LYS A 53 13.09 -1.84 4.75
C LYS A 53 13.17 -1.17 6.12
N GLY A 54 14.29 -0.54 6.44
CA GLY A 54 14.44 0.29 7.61
C GLY A 54 13.87 1.68 7.36
N TYR A 55 13.22 2.25 8.37
CA TYR A 55 12.80 3.64 8.37
C TYR A 55 13.68 4.45 9.32
N PHE A 56 13.87 5.73 9.04
CA PHE A 56 14.45 6.64 10.02
C PHE A 56 13.57 6.63 11.28
N ARG A 57 14.20 6.79 12.44
CA ARG A 57 13.47 6.85 13.71
C ARG A 57 12.58 8.09 13.74
N ILE A 58 11.27 7.90 13.57
CA ILE A 58 10.27 8.95 13.66
C ILE A 58 9.77 9.01 15.10
N LYS A 59 9.83 10.21 15.71
CA LYS A 59 9.24 10.44 17.03
C LYS A 59 7.78 10.85 16.84
N PHE A 60 6.87 9.93 17.07
CA PHE A 60 5.43 10.21 17.01
C PHE A 60 4.96 10.89 18.30
N PRO A 61 4.07 11.89 18.21
CA PRO A 61 3.43 12.50 19.37
C PRO A 61 2.44 11.54 20.04
N LYS A 62 2.11 11.83 21.30
CA LYS A 62 1.08 11.09 22.02
C LYS A 62 -0.30 11.31 21.39
N LYS A 63 -1.13 10.28 21.37
CA LYS A 63 -2.50 10.34 20.88
C LYS A 63 -3.42 10.94 21.95
N GLU A 64 -3.63 12.25 21.87
CA GLU A 64 -4.57 13.01 22.67
C GLU A 64 -5.49 13.78 21.74
N TYR A 65 -6.78 13.89 22.07
CA TYR A 65 -7.78 14.45 21.18
C TYR A 65 -8.54 15.59 21.85
N ARG A 66 -9.02 16.50 21.03
CA ARG A 66 -9.91 17.59 21.42
C ARG A 66 -11.08 17.68 20.44
N VAL A 67 -12.22 18.20 20.92
CA VAL A 67 -13.43 18.32 20.13
C VAL A 67 -13.38 19.57 19.27
N TYR A 68 -13.74 19.43 17.99
CA TYR A 68 -14.11 20.55 17.13
C TYR A 68 -15.62 20.80 17.23
N ASP A 69 -16.01 22.01 17.65
CA ASP A 69 -17.39 22.46 17.80
C ASP A 69 -17.48 23.98 17.59
N ALA A 70 -17.27 24.46 16.36
CA ALA A 70 -17.15 25.86 15.99
C ALA A 70 -18.25 26.35 15.04
N GLY A 71 -19.52 26.06 15.36
CA GLY A 71 -20.64 26.65 14.61
C GLY A 71 -20.99 26.02 13.28
N CYS A 72 -20.27 24.96 12.84
CA CYS A 72 -20.63 24.18 11.65
C CYS A 72 -21.71 23.14 11.97
N SER A 73 -22.36 22.60 10.93
CA SER A 73 -23.39 21.55 11.06
C SER A 73 -22.83 20.17 11.46
N PHE A 74 -21.63 20.13 11.98
CA PHE A 74 -20.96 18.91 12.42
C PHE A 74 -19.99 19.14 13.56
N THR A 75 -19.64 18.06 14.25
CA THR A 75 -18.61 18.01 15.29
C THR A 75 -17.83 16.73 15.18
N PHE A 76 -16.56 16.73 15.61
CA PHE A 76 -15.68 15.56 15.63
C PHE A 76 -14.51 15.77 16.59
N GLU A 77 -13.82 14.70 16.95
CA GLU A 77 -12.54 14.78 17.67
C GLU A 77 -11.36 14.79 16.70
N TYR A 78 -10.32 15.57 17.05
CA TYR A 78 -9.08 15.64 16.29
C TYR A 78 -7.86 15.72 17.19
N PRO A 79 -6.67 15.30 16.74
CA PRO A 79 -5.50 15.21 17.59
C PRO A 79 -4.97 16.56 18.01
N VAL A 80 -4.57 16.70 19.28
CA VAL A 80 -4.09 17.96 19.89
C VAL A 80 -2.85 18.49 19.17
N TYR A 81 -2.01 17.62 18.60
CA TYR A 81 -0.80 18.01 17.86
C TYR A 81 -1.05 18.51 16.43
N ALA A 82 -2.29 18.42 15.95
CA ALA A 82 -2.67 19.00 14.66
C ALA A 82 -3.22 20.43 14.84
N ASN A 83 -2.96 21.28 13.84
CA ASN A 83 -3.55 22.60 13.74
C ASN A 83 -4.79 22.53 12.84
N LEU A 84 -5.95 22.82 13.39
CA LEU A 84 -7.18 22.91 12.61
C LEU A 84 -7.45 24.38 12.29
N VAL A 85 -7.43 24.74 11.02
CA VAL A 85 -7.62 26.12 10.53
C VAL A 85 -8.72 26.16 9.49
N VAL A 86 -9.42 27.29 9.43
CA VAL A 86 -10.41 27.54 8.37
C VAL A 86 -9.67 27.66 7.04
N ASP A 87 -10.25 27.11 5.98
CA ASP A 87 -9.75 27.31 4.64
C ASP A 87 -10.03 28.74 4.18
N ASN A 88 -8.99 29.48 3.83
CA ASN A 88 -9.08 30.87 3.38
C ASN A 88 -8.77 31.03 1.88
N GLU A 89 -8.80 29.97 1.10
CA GLU A 89 -8.62 30.07 -0.34
C GLU A 89 -9.78 30.84 -1.00
N LYS A 90 -9.51 31.46 -2.14
CA LYS A 90 -10.45 32.36 -2.82
C LYS A 90 -11.86 31.77 -3.06
N ASN A 91 -11.93 30.44 -3.22
CA ASN A 91 -13.17 29.70 -3.48
C ASN A 91 -13.65 28.87 -2.30
N ALA A 92 -13.05 29.05 -1.11
CA ALA A 92 -13.43 28.31 0.09
C ALA A 92 -14.87 28.62 0.47
N GLN A 93 -15.60 27.58 0.86
CA GLN A 93 -16.97 27.68 1.33
C GLN A 93 -16.97 27.70 2.88
N PRO A 94 -18.03 28.19 3.52
CA PRO A 94 -18.16 28.09 4.96
C PRO A 94 -17.96 26.66 5.48
N CYS A 95 -17.27 26.51 6.61
CA CYS A 95 -16.96 25.20 7.21
C CYS A 95 -16.02 24.30 6.38
N TRP A 96 -15.27 24.84 5.43
CA TRP A 96 -14.10 24.19 4.89
C TRP A 96 -12.93 24.39 5.82
N LEU A 97 -12.23 23.31 6.11
CA LEU A 97 -11.18 23.28 7.12
C LEU A 97 -9.94 22.58 6.57
N ASN A 98 -8.78 23.00 7.08
CA ASN A 98 -7.51 22.34 6.86
C ASN A 98 -6.97 21.82 8.19
N MET A 99 -6.87 20.50 8.37
CA MET A 99 -6.21 19.88 9.51
C MET A 99 -4.76 19.64 9.13
N GLN A 100 -3.89 20.51 9.61
CA GLN A 100 -2.46 20.52 9.30
C GLN A 100 -1.71 19.66 10.32
N PHE A 101 -0.76 18.88 9.84
CA PHE A 101 0.18 18.08 10.63
C PHE A 101 1.61 18.61 10.41
N PRO A 102 2.01 19.73 11.06
CA PRO A 102 3.26 20.41 10.73
C PRO A 102 4.50 19.52 10.87
N GLN A 103 4.51 18.66 11.88
CA GLN A 103 5.61 17.72 12.14
C GLN A 103 5.82 16.71 11.00
N PHE A 104 4.79 16.47 10.19
CA PHE A 104 4.78 15.47 9.13
C PHE A 104 4.61 16.07 7.73
N ASN A 105 4.62 17.39 7.62
CA ASN A 105 4.36 18.12 6.37
C ASN A 105 3.10 17.62 5.63
N GLY A 106 2.07 17.23 6.42
CA GLY A 106 0.81 16.69 5.92
C GLY A 106 -0.36 17.65 6.15
N ASN A 107 -1.36 17.57 5.30
CA ASN A 107 -2.60 18.34 5.40
C ASN A 107 -3.80 17.46 5.03
N LEU A 108 -4.81 17.41 5.89
CA LEU A 108 -6.10 16.81 5.61
C LEU A 108 -7.07 17.93 5.25
N HIS A 109 -7.38 18.08 3.97
CA HIS A 109 -8.40 19.02 3.49
C HIS A 109 -9.78 18.46 3.78
N LEU A 110 -10.59 19.24 4.45
CA LEU A 110 -11.94 18.90 4.87
C LEU A 110 -12.93 19.90 4.24
N THR A 111 -13.82 19.40 3.41
CA THR A 111 -14.82 20.22 2.73
C THR A 111 -16.23 19.81 3.13
N TYR A 112 -17.09 20.79 3.35
CA TYR A 112 -18.49 20.59 3.69
C TYR A 112 -19.39 21.20 2.61
N HIS A 113 -20.47 20.52 2.26
CA HIS A 113 -21.50 20.98 1.34
C HIS A 113 -22.88 20.61 1.86
N GLY A 114 -23.83 21.51 1.67
CA GLY A 114 -25.25 21.17 1.78
C GLY A 114 -25.69 20.32 0.58
N VAL A 115 -26.58 19.38 0.83
CA VAL A 115 -27.24 18.56 -0.20
C VAL A 115 -28.66 19.10 -0.36
N PHE A 116 -29.02 19.52 -1.57
CA PHE A 116 -30.32 20.15 -1.86
C PHE A 116 -31.23 19.25 -2.70
N SER A 117 -30.69 18.22 -3.31
CA SER A 117 -31.41 17.27 -4.15
C SER A 117 -30.71 15.91 -4.22
N GLU A 118 -31.45 14.87 -4.61
CA GLU A 118 -30.87 13.55 -4.91
C GLU A 118 -29.81 13.63 -6.02
N LYS A 119 -30.02 14.49 -7.02
CA LYS A 119 -29.05 14.74 -8.08
C LYS A 119 -27.73 15.30 -7.52
N ASP A 120 -27.79 16.24 -6.58
CA ASP A 120 -26.59 16.80 -5.93
C ASP A 120 -25.84 15.72 -5.16
N TYR A 121 -26.57 14.92 -4.39
CA TYR A 121 -26.01 13.78 -3.66
C TYR A 121 -25.26 12.81 -4.60
N ASN A 122 -25.91 12.40 -5.68
CA ASN A 122 -25.33 11.48 -6.64
C ASN A 122 -24.09 12.08 -7.33
N ASN A 123 -24.14 13.35 -7.70
CA ASN A 123 -23.02 14.06 -8.30
C ASN A 123 -21.82 14.16 -7.35
N MET A 124 -22.05 14.51 -6.08
CA MET A 124 -20.97 14.63 -5.08
C MET A 124 -20.33 13.26 -4.79
N THR A 125 -21.16 12.22 -4.67
CA THR A 125 -20.69 10.85 -4.41
C THR A 125 -19.86 10.30 -5.58
N GLU A 126 -20.33 10.50 -6.82
CA GLU A 126 -19.59 10.07 -8.01
C GLU A 126 -18.32 10.91 -8.21
N ALA A 127 -18.35 12.21 -7.91
CA ALA A 127 -17.16 13.05 -7.92
C ALA A 127 -16.11 12.58 -6.91
N ALA A 128 -16.51 12.21 -5.68
CA ALA A 128 -15.60 11.67 -4.68
C ALA A 128 -14.98 10.34 -5.14
N ARG A 129 -15.80 9.44 -5.70
CA ARG A 129 -15.33 8.16 -6.28
C ARG A 129 -14.34 8.42 -7.41
N THR A 130 -14.68 9.30 -8.33
CA THR A 130 -13.82 9.66 -9.48
C THR A 130 -12.48 10.23 -9.02
N LEU A 131 -12.49 11.12 -8.01
CA LEU A 131 -11.27 11.69 -7.46
C LEU A 131 -10.37 10.62 -6.80
N ALA A 132 -10.94 9.66 -6.07
CA ALA A 132 -10.19 8.57 -5.50
C ALA A 132 -9.62 7.64 -6.61
N MET A 133 -10.43 7.31 -7.63
CA MET A 133 -10.03 6.42 -8.71
C MET A 133 -9.01 7.05 -9.69
N LYS A 134 -8.88 8.37 -9.77
CA LYS A 134 -7.81 9.03 -10.53
C LYS A 134 -6.40 8.61 -10.09
N HIS A 135 -6.26 8.11 -8.88
CA HIS A 135 -4.99 7.64 -8.36
C HIS A 135 -4.57 6.25 -8.90
N THR A 136 -5.45 5.49 -9.56
CA THR A 136 -5.16 4.14 -10.09
C THR A 136 -3.94 4.08 -10.98
N ILE A 137 -3.60 5.17 -11.69
CA ILE A 137 -2.43 5.25 -12.58
C ILE A 137 -1.11 5.04 -11.80
N ARG A 138 -1.05 5.42 -10.52
CA ARG A 138 0.15 5.36 -9.68
C ARG A 138 -0.05 4.60 -8.38
N ALA A 139 -1.26 4.14 -8.11
CA ALA A 139 -1.57 3.34 -6.94
C ALA A 139 -1.16 1.89 -7.15
N ASN A 140 -0.63 1.28 -6.09
CA ASN A 140 -0.43 -0.17 -6.02
C ASN A 140 -1.73 -0.88 -5.66
N ALA A 141 -2.54 -0.24 -4.80
CA ALA A 141 -3.87 -0.69 -4.38
C ALA A 141 -4.74 0.50 -3.97
N ILE A 142 -6.06 0.36 -4.13
CA ILE A 142 -7.07 1.26 -3.58
C ILE A 142 -8.11 0.42 -2.87
N ASP A 143 -8.02 0.38 -1.54
CA ASP A 143 -8.99 -0.32 -0.71
C ASP A 143 -10.16 0.60 -0.36
N GLN A 144 -11.37 0.05 -0.44
CA GLN A 144 -12.59 0.76 -0.10
C GLN A 144 -13.22 0.13 1.13
N LYS A 145 -13.56 0.96 2.13
CA LYS A 145 -14.25 0.54 3.34
C LYS A 145 -15.53 1.34 3.48
N LEU A 146 -16.65 0.65 3.66
CA LEU A 146 -17.93 1.27 3.97
C LEU A 146 -17.90 1.87 5.38
N ILE A 147 -18.34 3.11 5.50
CA ILE A 147 -18.61 3.79 6.77
C ILE A 147 -20.12 3.69 7.00
N ASN A 148 -20.53 3.07 8.11
CA ASN A 148 -21.94 2.84 8.42
C ASN A 148 -22.16 2.94 9.92
N TYR A 149 -22.60 4.12 10.38
CA TYR A 149 -22.99 4.42 11.76
C TYR A 149 -24.45 4.88 11.80
N PRO A 150 -25.43 3.96 11.78
CA PRO A 150 -26.86 4.31 11.70
C PRO A 150 -27.34 5.17 12.85
N ASP A 151 -26.85 4.90 14.08
CA ASP A 151 -27.23 5.65 15.30
C ASP A 151 -26.88 7.13 15.22
N LYS A 152 -25.90 7.48 14.40
CA LYS A 152 -25.41 8.86 14.18
C LYS A 152 -25.86 9.42 12.83
N LYS A 153 -26.52 8.61 12.00
CA LYS A 153 -26.83 8.92 10.59
C LYS A 153 -25.57 9.32 9.81
N VAL A 154 -24.45 8.62 10.03
CA VAL A 154 -23.18 8.87 9.34
C VAL A 154 -22.85 7.70 8.44
N TYR A 155 -22.94 7.95 7.17
CA TYR A 155 -22.69 6.98 6.09
C TYR A 155 -21.61 7.49 5.16
N GLY A 156 -20.92 6.61 4.46
CA GLY A 156 -19.89 7.04 3.50
C GLY A 156 -18.97 5.96 3.04
N ILE A 157 -17.90 6.35 2.36
CA ILE A 157 -16.85 5.45 1.90
C ILE A 157 -15.50 6.05 2.26
N TYR A 158 -14.63 5.20 2.78
CA TYR A 158 -13.23 5.47 3.04
C TYR A 158 -12.38 4.78 1.96
N TYR A 159 -11.50 5.51 1.31
CA TYR A 159 -10.54 5.03 0.32
C TYR A 159 -9.13 5.08 0.92
N ALA A 160 -8.51 3.92 1.09
CA ALA A 160 -7.10 3.81 1.44
C ALA A 160 -6.30 3.59 0.15
N ILE A 161 -5.44 4.54 -0.20
CA ILE A 161 -4.70 4.56 -1.45
C ILE A 161 -3.23 4.28 -1.15
N GLU A 162 -2.71 3.18 -1.68
CA GLU A 162 -1.32 2.76 -1.52
C GLU A 162 -0.53 3.02 -2.80
N GLY A 163 0.73 3.41 -2.65
CA GLY A 163 1.61 3.70 -3.77
C GLY A 163 2.06 5.16 -3.85
N ASN A 164 2.80 5.51 -4.88
CA ASN A 164 3.36 6.87 -5.09
C ASN A 164 2.30 7.84 -5.62
N THR A 165 1.24 8.02 -4.86
CA THR A 165 0.08 8.85 -5.17
C THR A 165 0.10 10.16 -4.42
N ALA A 166 -0.56 11.19 -4.95
CA ALA A 166 -0.64 12.50 -4.29
C ALA A 166 -1.45 12.44 -2.98
N SER A 167 -2.46 11.57 -2.88
CA SER A 167 -3.29 11.41 -1.69
C SER A 167 -3.27 9.96 -1.23
N SER A 168 -3.04 9.73 0.06
CA SER A 168 -3.00 8.39 0.67
C SER A 168 -4.33 7.97 1.29
N VAL A 169 -5.22 8.93 1.57
CA VAL A 169 -6.55 8.71 2.16
C VAL A 169 -7.52 9.70 1.58
N GLN A 170 -8.68 9.22 1.15
CA GLN A 170 -9.84 10.03 0.85
C GLN A 170 -11.07 9.37 1.48
N PHE A 171 -12.03 10.17 1.89
CA PHE A 171 -13.31 9.68 2.40
C PHE A 171 -14.40 10.72 2.20
N PHE A 172 -15.62 10.29 2.26
CA PHE A 172 -16.75 11.18 2.45
C PHE A 172 -17.70 10.62 3.51
N LEU A 173 -18.42 11.54 4.15
CA LEU A 173 -19.47 11.28 5.12
C LEU A 173 -20.73 12.02 4.70
N THR A 174 -21.89 11.42 4.91
CA THR A 174 -23.19 12.00 4.60
C THR A 174 -24.25 11.46 5.55
N ASP A 175 -25.31 12.22 5.74
CA ASP A 175 -26.55 11.74 6.38
C ASP A 175 -27.56 11.23 5.34
N SER A 176 -27.15 11.16 4.08
CA SER A 176 -27.96 10.77 2.90
C SER A 176 -29.14 11.73 2.61
N ALA A 177 -29.16 12.90 3.23
CA ALA A 177 -30.28 13.82 3.10
C ALA A 177 -29.87 15.28 2.87
N LYS A 178 -29.10 15.87 3.79
CA LYS A 178 -28.81 17.31 3.83
C LYS A 178 -27.33 17.66 3.86
N HIS A 179 -26.50 16.73 4.28
CA HIS A 179 -25.12 17.00 4.62
C HIS A 179 -24.15 16.12 3.86
N TYR A 180 -23.09 16.70 3.35
CA TYR A 180 -21.99 16.02 2.68
C TYR A 180 -20.66 16.59 3.17
N PHE A 181 -19.80 15.76 3.70
CA PHE A 181 -18.49 16.12 4.21
C PHE A 181 -17.43 15.23 3.57
N ARG A 182 -16.35 15.81 3.05
CA ARG A 182 -15.29 15.08 2.39
C ARG A 182 -13.95 15.41 3.01
N GLY A 183 -13.08 14.41 3.17
CA GLY A 183 -11.70 14.56 3.58
C GLY A 183 -10.72 13.96 2.57
N ALA A 184 -9.56 14.61 2.39
CA ALA A 184 -8.48 14.10 1.56
C ALA A 184 -7.12 14.48 2.17
N LEU A 185 -6.28 13.46 2.43
CA LEU A 185 -4.95 13.62 3.04
C LEU A 185 -3.90 13.78 1.95
N TYR A 186 -3.14 14.87 2.02
CA TYR A 186 -1.99 15.17 1.17
C TYR A 186 -0.73 15.42 2.00
N PHE A 187 0.42 15.18 1.38
CA PHE A 187 1.71 15.59 1.92
C PHE A 187 2.37 16.58 0.94
N ASN A 188 2.97 17.66 1.49
CA ASN A 188 3.65 18.69 0.70
C ASN A 188 5.07 18.24 0.26
N GLU A 189 5.18 16.97 -0.09
CA GLU A 189 6.41 16.31 -0.52
C GLU A 189 6.16 15.49 -1.79
N ARG A 190 7.22 15.18 -2.51
CA ARG A 190 7.11 14.22 -3.62
C ARG A 190 6.64 12.87 -3.08
N PRO A 191 5.64 12.24 -3.73
CA PRO A 191 5.16 10.95 -3.27
C PRO A 191 6.29 9.92 -3.24
N GLN A 192 6.67 9.50 -2.03
CA GLN A 192 7.62 8.42 -1.75
C GLN A 192 6.97 7.48 -0.75
N TYR A 193 6.09 6.64 -1.25
CA TYR A 193 5.22 5.78 -0.42
C TYR A 193 5.98 5.02 0.65
N ASP A 194 7.09 4.38 0.27
CA ASP A 194 7.90 3.59 1.20
C ASP A 194 8.42 4.41 2.38
N SER A 195 8.78 5.67 2.15
CA SER A 195 9.33 6.55 3.20
C SER A 195 8.27 7.13 4.11
N ILE A 196 7.10 7.48 3.56
CA ILE A 196 6.02 8.14 4.32
C ILE A 196 5.05 7.15 4.97
N GLN A 197 5.11 5.85 4.63
CA GLN A 197 4.17 4.84 5.11
C GLN A 197 3.97 4.81 6.63
N PRO A 198 5.01 4.92 7.49
CA PRO A 198 4.81 4.96 8.94
C PRO A 198 3.99 6.17 9.39
N VAL A 199 4.20 7.34 8.75
CA VAL A 199 3.45 8.58 9.03
C VAL A 199 2.01 8.43 8.56
N VAL A 200 1.79 7.92 7.36
CA VAL A 200 0.44 7.63 6.84
C VAL A 200 -0.31 6.71 7.79
N LYS A 201 0.30 5.60 8.24
CA LYS A 201 -0.31 4.67 9.21
C LYS A 201 -0.62 5.33 10.55
N PHE A 202 0.22 6.28 10.97
CA PHE A 202 -0.01 7.03 12.19
C PHE A 202 -1.20 7.98 12.05
N ILE A 203 -1.26 8.78 10.97
CA ILE A 203 -2.35 9.74 10.74
C ILE A 203 -3.68 9.03 10.42
N LYS A 204 -3.66 7.88 9.73
CA LYS A 204 -4.88 7.08 9.48
C LYS A 204 -5.66 6.80 10.78
N LYS A 205 -4.99 6.50 11.88
CA LYS A 205 -5.64 6.28 13.19
C LYS A 205 -6.36 7.52 13.71
N ASP A 206 -5.86 8.72 13.40
CA ASP A 206 -6.53 9.96 13.78
C ASP A 206 -7.74 10.25 12.90
N ILE A 207 -7.63 9.93 11.62
CA ILE A 207 -8.77 10.02 10.70
C ILE A 207 -9.86 9.01 11.10
N ASP A 208 -9.49 7.79 11.44
CA ASP A 208 -10.42 6.78 11.95
C ASP A 208 -11.14 7.30 13.22
N LYS A 209 -10.39 7.85 14.19
CA LYS A 209 -10.95 8.43 15.41
C LYS A 209 -11.89 9.62 15.10
N MET A 210 -11.51 10.48 14.17
CA MET A 210 -12.34 11.59 13.71
C MET A 210 -13.66 11.08 13.12
N ILE A 211 -13.64 10.07 12.26
CA ILE A 211 -14.84 9.47 11.66
C ILE A 211 -15.68 8.76 12.70
N GLU A 212 -15.08 8.04 13.64
CA GLU A 212 -15.79 7.37 14.74
C GLU A 212 -16.52 8.36 15.65
N THR A 213 -15.96 9.54 15.90
CA THR A 213 -16.54 10.56 16.79
C THR A 213 -17.40 11.56 16.06
N PHE A 214 -17.43 11.50 14.74
CA PHE A 214 -18.18 12.42 13.90
C PHE A 214 -19.69 12.38 14.21
N LYS A 215 -20.30 13.57 14.28
CA LYS A 215 -21.75 13.75 14.48
C LYS A 215 -22.24 14.95 13.68
N TRP A 216 -23.39 14.81 13.07
CA TRP A 216 -24.13 15.94 12.53
C TRP A 216 -24.80 16.73 13.67
N LYS A 217 -24.88 18.03 13.51
CA LYS A 217 -25.70 18.91 14.35
C LYS A 217 -27.00 19.21 13.62
N ASN A 218 -28.08 19.24 14.39
CA ASN A 218 -29.42 19.62 13.91
C ASN A 218 -29.51 21.12 13.68
#